data_ee81f358e9ea5343c96b2f846a0591c3
#
_entry.id   ee81f358e9ea5343c96b2f846a0591c3
#
_cell.length_a   1.000
_cell.length_b   1.000
_cell.length_c   1.000
_cell.angle_alpha   90.00
_cell.angle_beta   90.00
_cell.angle_gamma   90.00
#
_symmetry.space_group_name_H-M   'P 1'
#
loop_
_entity.id
_entity.type
_entity.pdbx_description
1 polymer ?
#
loop_
_entity_poly.entity_id
_entity_poly.type
_entity_poly.pdbx_seq_one_letter_code
_entity_poly.pdbx_strand_id
1 'polypeptide(L)'
;ISIAALIAVFILSGMLLRSIAQTKKTQELTSSLQAIRTTAQETNETDWSNGMLAVNPDYKGWLTVYGTTATGPVVQGETNDTYLRTDIYGEHSIPGTLFLDEVCDTRQHGNLIIYGHKMNDGTMFGSLDKFKDPEFFDENGTVCWEGEYGKEYYQIFALMVVPGYVDDPNFVDI
;
A
#
# COMPACT_ATOMS: atom_id res chain seq x y z
N ILE A 1 -35.17 -3.34 25.89
CA ILE A 1 -34.04 -2.86 25.07
C ILE A 1 -34.38 -1.42 24.71
N SER A 2 -33.47 -0.46 25.03
CA SER A 2 -33.74 0.96 24.74
C SER A 2 -33.61 1.21 23.22
N ILE A 3 -34.37 2.15 22.69
CA ILE A 3 -34.33 2.58 21.29
C ILE A 3 -32.91 3.01 20.91
N ALA A 4 -32.16 3.64 21.82
CA ALA A 4 -30.78 4.02 21.64
C ALA A 4 -29.86 2.81 21.38
N ALA A 5 -30.09 1.69 22.06
CA ALA A 5 -29.31 0.47 21.83
C ALA A 5 -29.56 -0.14 20.44
N LEU A 6 -30.82 -0.11 19.96
CA LEU A 6 -31.15 -0.58 18.61
C LEU A 6 -30.54 0.30 17.53
N ILE A 7 -30.56 1.63 17.71
CA ILE A 7 -29.91 2.58 16.78
C ILE A 7 -28.40 2.34 16.74
N ALA A 8 -27.76 2.14 17.90
CA ALA A 8 -26.32 1.86 17.96
C ALA A 8 -25.95 0.56 17.23
N VAL A 9 -26.72 -0.51 17.39
CA VAL A 9 -26.54 -1.79 16.68
C VAL A 9 -26.68 -1.59 15.16
N PHE A 10 -27.68 -0.80 14.72
CA PHE A 10 -27.89 -0.55 13.30
C PHE A 10 -26.74 0.26 12.67
N ILE A 11 -26.24 1.28 13.39
CA ILE A 11 -25.07 2.06 12.94
C ILE A 11 -23.82 1.19 12.86
N LEU A 12 -23.55 0.38 13.90
CA LEU A 12 -22.39 -0.52 13.94
C LEU A 12 -22.44 -1.57 12.83
N SER A 13 -23.62 -2.17 12.57
CA SER A 13 -23.78 -3.11 11.47
C SER A 13 -23.57 -2.46 10.10
N GLY A 14 -24.04 -1.23 9.91
CA GLY A 14 -23.80 -0.46 8.69
C GLY A 14 -22.31 -0.13 8.47
N MET A 15 -21.60 0.24 9.55
CA MET A 15 -20.15 0.47 9.49
C MET A 15 -19.38 -0.82 9.16
N LEU A 16 -19.77 -1.94 9.77
CA LEU A 16 -19.16 -3.24 9.50
C LEU A 16 -19.36 -3.68 8.04
N LEU A 17 -20.57 -3.55 7.51
CA LEU A 17 -20.88 -3.87 6.12
C LEU A 17 -20.06 -3.00 5.14
N ARG A 18 -19.93 -1.70 5.43
CA ARG A 18 -19.08 -0.81 4.62
C ARG A 18 -17.60 -1.22 4.66
N SER A 19 -17.09 -1.57 5.84
CA SER A 19 -15.71 -2.06 5.99
C SER A 19 -15.49 -3.32 5.17
N ILE A 20 -16.37 -4.32 5.28
CA ILE A 20 -16.27 -5.57 4.51
C ILE A 20 -16.33 -5.30 3.00
N ALA A 21 -17.21 -4.42 2.54
CA ALA A 21 -17.32 -4.07 1.13
C ALA A 21 -16.05 -3.39 0.61
N GLN A 22 -15.45 -2.51 1.43
CA GLN A 22 -14.19 -1.83 1.10
C GLN A 22 -13.04 -2.82 0.99
N THR A 23 -12.88 -3.73 1.96
CA THR A 23 -11.84 -4.77 1.95
C THR A 23 -11.96 -5.65 0.71
N LYS A 24 -13.18 -6.08 0.35
CA LYS A 24 -13.42 -6.85 -0.88
C LYS A 24 -13.01 -6.08 -2.13
N LYS A 25 -13.44 -4.82 -2.25
CA LYS A 25 -13.06 -3.96 -3.39
C LYS A 25 -11.54 -3.86 -3.53
N THR A 26 -10.84 -3.64 -2.42
CA THR A 26 -9.36 -3.55 -2.43
C THR A 26 -8.72 -4.87 -2.85
N GLN A 27 -9.21 -6.01 -2.37
CA GLN A 27 -8.71 -7.34 -2.75
C GLN A 27 -8.97 -7.65 -4.23
N GLU A 28 -10.18 -7.37 -4.72
CA GLU A 28 -10.54 -7.54 -6.14
C GLU A 28 -9.67 -6.66 -7.04
N LEU A 29 -9.43 -5.41 -6.63
CA LEU A 29 -8.55 -4.49 -7.34
C LEU A 29 -7.12 -5.06 -7.39
N THR A 30 -6.55 -5.44 -6.26
CA THR A 30 -5.20 -6.00 -6.20
C THR A 30 -5.06 -7.26 -7.06
N SER A 31 -6.06 -8.17 -7.02
CA SER A 31 -6.03 -9.39 -7.83
C SER A 31 -6.14 -9.12 -9.33
N SER A 32 -6.95 -8.15 -9.74
CA SER A 32 -7.08 -7.76 -11.15
C SER A 32 -5.78 -7.13 -11.68
N LEU A 33 -5.12 -6.30 -10.88
CA LEU A 33 -3.84 -5.70 -11.24
C LEU A 33 -2.72 -6.74 -11.31
N GLN A 34 -2.71 -7.71 -10.40
CA GLN A 34 -1.78 -8.85 -10.48
C GLN A 34 -2.02 -9.69 -11.74
N ALA A 35 -3.28 -9.91 -12.14
CA ALA A 35 -3.60 -10.63 -13.37
C ALA A 35 -3.08 -9.90 -14.62
N ILE A 36 -3.27 -8.57 -14.71
CA ILE A 36 -2.72 -7.74 -15.80
C ILE A 36 -1.20 -7.93 -15.88
N ARG A 37 -0.52 -7.81 -14.75
CA ARG A 37 0.92 -7.94 -14.64
C ARG A 37 1.42 -9.33 -15.06
N THR A 38 0.75 -10.39 -14.61
CA THR A 38 1.11 -11.78 -14.96
C THR A 38 0.94 -12.02 -16.46
N THR A 39 -0.16 -11.56 -17.05
CA THR A 39 -0.42 -11.69 -18.49
C THR A 39 0.65 -10.99 -19.31
N ALA A 40 1.05 -9.78 -18.95
CA ALA A 40 2.11 -9.04 -19.64
C ALA A 40 3.47 -9.76 -19.53
N GLN A 41 3.80 -10.36 -18.40
CA GLN A 41 5.01 -11.16 -18.23
C GLN A 41 5.03 -12.42 -19.11
N GLU A 42 3.88 -13.08 -19.31
CA GLU A 42 3.75 -14.27 -20.16
C GLU A 42 3.91 -13.94 -21.66
N THR A 43 3.55 -12.73 -22.08
CA THR A 43 3.71 -12.27 -23.49
C THR A 43 5.14 -11.89 -23.85
N ASN A 44 6.07 -12.04 -22.92
CA ASN A 44 7.49 -11.72 -23.11
C ASN A 44 7.73 -10.24 -23.49
N GLU A 45 6.84 -9.36 -23.08
CA GLU A 45 7.03 -7.94 -23.19
C GLU A 45 8.20 -7.52 -22.29
N THR A 46 9.19 -6.87 -22.89
CA THR A 46 10.36 -6.32 -22.17
C THR A 46 10.01 -5.03 -21.37
N ASP A 47 8.75 -4.67 -21.35
CA ASP A 47 8.29 -3.51 -20.60
C ASP A 47 8.29 -3.81 -19.10
N TRP A 48 9.18 -3.12 -18.36
CA TRP A 48 9.28 -3.23 -16.91
C TRP A 48 7.97 -2.93 -16.19
N SER A 49 7.13 -2.10 -16.78
CA SER A 49 5.84 -1.72 -16.20
C SER A 49 4.80 -2.84 -16.23
N ASN A 50 5.04 -3.90 -17.03
CA ASN A 50 4.09 -5.00 -17.22
C ASN A 50 2.66 -4.50 -17.49
N GLY A 51 2.51 -3.52 -18.38
CA GLY A 51 1.25 -2.92 -18.75
C GLY A 51 0.67 -1.91 -17.75
N MET A 52 1.31 -1.72 -16.60
CA MET A 52 0.79 -0.83 -15.55
C MET A 52 0.82 0.65 -15.94
N LEU A 53 1.77 1.07 -16.81
CA LEU A 53 1.79 2.44 -17.35
C LEU A 53 0.57 2.76 -18.21
N ALA A 54 -0.04 1.76 -18.84
CA ALA A 54 -1.30 1.92 -19.57
C ALA A 54 -2.50 2.09 -18.62
N VAL A 55 -2.41 1.55 -17.40
CA VAL A 55 -3.43 1.73 -16.35
C VAL A 55 -3.30 3.12 -15.72
N ASN A 56 -2.06 3.52 -15.36
CA ASN A 56 -1.78 4.80 -14.75
C ASN A 56 -0.37 5.29 -15.16
N PRO A 57 -0.23 6.47 -15.78
CA PRO A 57 1.06 7.02 -16.21
C PRO A 57 1.98 7.38 -15.03
N ASP A 58 1.44 7.55 -13.83
CA ASP A 58 2.20 7.85 -12.61
C ASP A 58 2.81 6.61 -11.97
N TYR A 59 2.63 5.43 -12.57
CA TYR A 59 3.22 4.18 -12.08
C TYR A 59 4.75 4.25 -12.04
N LYS A 60 5.33 3.85 -10.89
CA LYS A 60 6.78 3.84 -10.64
C LYS A 60 7.34 2.46 -10.38
N GLY A 61 6.51 1.52 -9.93
CA GLY A 61 6.97 0.17 -9.63
C GLY A 61 5.96 -0.63 -8.83
N TRP A 62 6.39 -1.81 -8.42
CA TRP A 62 5.59 -2.73 -7.61
C TRP A 62 6.34 -3.08 -6.34
N LEU A 63 5.67 -2.87 -5.20
CA LEU A 63 6.18 -3.26 -3.88
C LEU A 63 5.62 -4.61 -3.48
N THR A 64 6.46 -5.45 -2.89
CA THR A 64 6.05 -6.68 -2.20
C THR A 64 6.79 -6.80 -0.88
N VAL A 65 6.07 -6.78 0.23
CA VAL A 65 6.61 -7.08 1.55
C VAL A 65 6.22 -8.52 1.89
N TYR A 66 7.20 -9.42 1.85
CA TYR A 66 6.93 -10.85 2.00
C TYR A 66 6.30 -11.20 3.36
N GLY A 67 5.45 -12.23 3.37
CA GLY A 67 4.68 -12.65 4.56
C GLY A 67 3.49 -11.74 4.92
N THR A 68 3.28 -10.65 4.17
CA THR A 68 2.22 -9.66 4.43
C THR A 68 1.28 -9.48 3.25
N THR A 69 0.24 -8.68 3.44
CA THR A 69 -0.64 -8.19 2.37
C THR A 69 -0.19 -6.84 1.79
N ALA A 70 0.93 -6.30 2.27
CA ALA A 70 1.53 -5.07 1.76
C ALA A 70 2.21 -5.34 0.41
N THR A 71 1.40 -5.51 -0.63
CA THR A 71 1.83 -5.73 -2.01
C THR A 71 0.92 -4.96 -2.95
N GLY A 72 1.50 -4.31 -3.95
CA GLY A 72 0.72 -3.58 -4.94
C GLY A 72 1.53 -2.58 -5.75
N PRO A 73 0.86 -1.94 -6.72
CA PRO A 73 1.46 -0.88 -7.51
C PRO A 73 1.79 0.32 -6.63
N VAL A 74 2.91 0.95 -6.96
CA VAL A 74 3.35 2.20 -6.36
C VAL A 74 3.35 3.27 -7.44
N VAL A 75 2.70 4.38 -7.16
CA VAL A 75 2.57 5.55 -8.05
C VAL A 75 3.32 6.74 -7.45
N GLN A 76 3.48 7.81 -8.22
CA GLN A 76 4.01 9.08 -7.71
C GLN A 76 3.24 10.23 -8.34
N GLY A 77 2.45 10.93 -7.54
CA GLY A 77 1.70 12.11 -7.97
C GLY A 77 2.54 13.39 -7.91
N GLU A 78 1.91 14.50 -8.27
CA GLU A 78 2.53 15.84 -8.16
C GLU A 78 2.74 16.25 -6.70
N THR A 79 1.92 15.72 -5.78
CA THR A 79 2.00 15.97 -4.34
C THR A 79 1.71 14.69 -3.56
N ASN A 80 2.12 14.65 -2.29
CA ASN A 80 1.85 13.54 -1.39
C ASN A 80 0.35 13.33 -1.08
N ASP A 81 -0.52 14.29 -1.40
CA ASP A 81 -1.97 14.16 -1.23
C ASP A 81 -2.67 13.48 -2.42
N THR A 82 -2.01 13.44 -3.61
CA THR A 82 -2.63 12.98 -4.87
C THR A 82 -3.24 11.58 -4.72
N TYR A 83 -2.49 10.64 -4.17
CA TYR A 83 -2.91 9.23 -4.05
C TYR A 83 -3.33 8.81 -2.64
N LEU A 84 -3.37 9.77 -1.71
CA LEU A 84 -3.77 9.48 -0.33
C LEU A 84 -5.20 8.93 -0.24
N ARG A 85 -6.10 9.39 -1.11
CA ARG A 85 -7.51 8.98 -1.17
C ARG A 85 -7.98 8.63 -2.58
N THR A 86 -7.05 8.26 -3.45
CA THR A 86 -7.31 7.96 -4.86
C THR A 86 -6.73 6.59 -5.20
N ASP A 87 -7.50 5.74 -5.85
CA ASP A 87 -7.00 4.45 -6.34
C ASP A 87 -6.20 4.63 -7.65
N ILE A 88 -5.61 3.53 -8.13
CA ILE A 88 -4.77 3.57 -9.33
C ILE A 88 -5.53 3.95 -10.59
N TYR A 89 -6.85 3.86 -10.61
CA TYR A 89 -7.70 4.27 -11.74
C TYR A 89 -8.15 5.73 -11.64
N GLY A 90 -7.73 6.47 -10.61
CA GLY A 90 -8.14 7.85 -10.38
C GLY A 90 -9.47 7.99 -9.64
N GLU A 91 -10.04 6.90 -9.12
CA GLU A 91 -11.31 6.89 -8.41
C GLU A 91 -11.10 7.10 -6.90
N HIS A 92 -12.08 7.73 -6.25
CA HIS A 92 -12.02 7.92 -4.79
C HIS A 92 -11.96 6.57 -4.05
N SER A 93 -10.96 6.43 -3.19
CA SER A 93 -10.68 5.21 -2.42
C SER A 93 -10.20 5.57 -1.02
N ILE A 94 -10.83 5.00 0.02
CA ILE A 94 -10.41 5.23 1.41
C ILE A 94 -8.98 4.77 1.68
N PRO A 95 -8.53 3.56 1.23
CA PRO A 95 -7.15 3.12 1.39
C PRO A 95 -6.16 3.82 0.45
N GLY A 96 -6.63 4.55 -0.57
CA GLY A 96 -5.75 5.14 -1.58
C GLY A 96 -4.96 4.11 -2.38
N THR A 97 -3.81 4.52 -2.87
CA THR A 97 -2.80 3.67 -3.52
C THR A 97 -1.47 3.82 -2.77
N LEU A 98 -0.57 2.85 -2.83
CA LEU A 98 0.80 3.05 -2.35
C LEU A 98 1.47 4.10 -3.24
N PHE A 99 2.18 5.05 -2.64
CA PHE A 99 2.80 6.11 -3.42
C PHE A 99 4.18 6.50 -2.89
N LEU A 100 5.07 6.90 -3.81
CA LEU A 100 6.35 7.50 -3.50
C LEU A 100 6.17 8.94 -3.05
N ASP A 101 7.01 9.38 -2.13
CA ASP A 101 7.13 10.78 -1.78
C ASP A 101 7.43 11.65 -3.02
N GLU A 102 6.84 12.83 -3.08
CA GLU A 102 6.93 13.74 -4.23
C GLU A 102 8.36 14.17 -4.57
N VAL A 103 9.27 14.16 -3.58
CA VAL A 103 10.68 14.51 -3.78
C VAL A 103 11.57 13.31 -4.14
N CYS A 104 11.05 12.08 -4.10
CA CYS A 104 11.82 10.90 -4.49
C CYS A 104 12.11 10.88 -6.00
N ASP A 105 13.35 10.56 -6.34
CA ASP A 105 13.75 10.30 -7.74
C ASP A 105 14.22 8.85 -7.88
N THR A 106 13.41 8.04 -8.56
CA THR A 106 13.71 6.61 -8.79
C THR A 106 14.93 6.37 -9.67
N ARG A 107 15.43 7.41 -10.38
CA ARG A 107 16.61 7.34 -11.22
C ARG A 107 17.91 7.56 -10.46
N GLN A 108 17.83 8.01 -9.22
CA GLN A 108 18.98 8.25 -8.36
C GLN A 108 19.05 7.15 -7.31
N HIS A 109 20.26 6.69 -6.99
CA HIS A 109 20.51 5.81 -5.86
C HIS A 109 20.38 6.59 -4.55
N GLY A 110 19.14 6.75 -4.11
CA GLY A 110 18.77 7.47 -2.89
C GLY A 110 17.75 6.69 -2.06
N ASN A 111 17.27 7.31 -1.01
CA ASN A 111 16.18 6.75 -0.24
C ASN A 111 14.86 6.86 -1.02
N LEU A 112 14.12 5.76 -1.10
CA LEU A 112 12.75 5.76 -1.59
C LEU A 112 11.82 5.72 -0.39
N ILE A 113 11.02 6.75 -0.22
CA ILE A 113 9.99 6.83 0.82
C ILE A 113 8.67 6.43 0.18
N ILE A 114 8.08 5.33 0.66
CA ILE A 114 6.80 4.82 0.15
C ILE A 114 5.76 4.98 1.25
N TYR A 115 4.69 5.67 0.93
CA TYR A 115 3.53 5.85 1.80
C TYR A 115 2.43 4.85 1.50
N GLY A 116 1.65 4.54 2.51
CA GLY A 116 0.46 3.70 2.39
C GLY A 116 -0.38 3.77 3.66
N HIS A 117 -1.69 3.71 3.54
CA HIS A 117 -2.57 3.72 4.69
C HIS A 117 -2.35 2.47 5.57
N LYS A 118 -2.35 2.69 6.88
CA LYS A 118 -2.46 1.61 7.85
C LYS A 118 -3.94 1.29 8.08
N MET A 119 -4.46 0.30 7.35
CA MET A 119 -5.86 -0.11 7.46
C MET A 119 -6.07 -1.09 8.63
N ASN A 120 -7.16 -0.90 9.40
CA ASN A 120 -7.46 -1.75 10.55
C ASN A 120 -7.85 -3.19 10.16
N ASP A 121 -8.26 -3.41 8.92
CA ASP A 121 -8.58 -4.74 8.37
C ASP A 121 -7.33 -5.51 7.90
N GLY A 122 -6.13 -4.95 8.12
CA GLY A 122 -4.86 -5.55 7.75
C GLY A 122 -4.49 -5.42 6.28
N THR A 123 -5.26 -4.67 5.48
CA THR A 123 -4.88 -4.33 4.10
C THR A 123 -3.89 -3.17 4.07
N MET A 124 -3.33 -2.90 2.91
CA MET A 124 -2.27 -1.90 2.73
C MET A 124 -1.13 -2.12 3.74
N PHE A 125 -0.65 -1.08 4.40
CA PHE A 125 0.39 -1.18 5.44
C PHE A 125 -0.13 -1.63 6.81
N GLY A 126 -1.44 -1.92 6.95
CA GLY A 126 -1.98 -2.48 8.19
C GLY A 126 -1.37 -3.82 8.56
N SER A 127 -0.98 -4.65 7.56
CA SER A 127 -0.33 -5.94 7.79
C SER A 127 1.11 -5.85 8.28
N LEU A 128 1.77 -4.68 8.21
CA LEU A 128 3.11 -4.48 8.73
C LEU A 128 3.18 -4.62 10.26
N ASP A 129 2.04 -4.53 10.95
CA ASP A 129 1.96 -4.80 12.39
C ASP A 129 2.44 -6.22 12.77
N LYS A 130 2.47 -7.16 11.84
CA LYS A 130 3.03 -8.50 12.04
C LYS A 130 4.51 -8.47 12.41
N PHE A 131 5.26 -7.49 11.92
CA PHE A 131 6.69 -7.33 12.22
C PHE A 131 6.98 -6.87 13.66
N LYS A 132 5.95 -6.62 14.47
CA LYS A 132 6.08 -6.44 15.93
C LYS A 132 6.40 -7.75 16.65
N ASP A 133 6.10 -8.88 16.01
CA ASP A 133 6.49 -10.21 16.47
C ASP A 133 7.93 -10.48 16.00
N PRO A 134 8.89 -10.73 16.92
CA PRO A 134 10.28 -10.98 16.55
C PRO A 134 10.46 -12.23 15.69
N GLU A 135 9.71 -13.31 15.94
CA GLU A 135 9.79 -14.54 15.15
C GLU A 135 9.34 -14.28 13.70
N PHE A 136 8.23 -13.58 13.53
CA PHE A 136 7.75 -13.18 12.21
C PHE A 136 8.75 -12.25 11.49
N PHE A 137 9.37 -11.32 12.22
CA PHE A 137 10.37 -10.40 11.68
C PHE A 137 11.59 -11.16 11.16
N ASP A 138 12.10 -12.13 11.92
CA ASP A 138 13.27 -12.93 11.54
C ASP A 138 13.01 -13.81 10.29
N GLU A 139 11.79 -14.32 10.16
CA GLU A 139 11.41 -15.20 9.05
C GLU A 139 11.05 -14.43 7.75
N ASN A 140 10.50 -13.23 7.86
CA ASN A 140 9.82 -12.53 6.74
C ASN A 140 10.45 -11.19 6.37
N GLY A 141 11.64 -10.88 6.83
CA GLY A 141 12.27 -9.57 6.71
C GLY A 141 12.67 -9.12 5.29
N THR A 142 12.10 -9.67 4.23
CA THR A 142 12.45 -9.33 2.84
C THR A 142 11.39 -8.46 2.19
N VAL A 143 11.84 -7.41 1.50
CA VAL A 143 11.02 -6.55 0.63
C VAL A 143 11.56 -6.65 -0.79
N CYS A 144 10.66 -6.78 -1.78
CA CYS A 144 11.00 -6.69 -3.19
C CYS A 144 10.41 -5.40 -3.75
N TRP A 145 11.25 -4.62 -4.41
CA TRP A 145 10.88 -3.51 -5.26
C TRP A 145 11.13 -3.89 -6.72
N GLU A 146 10.12 -3.72 -7.57
CA GLU A 146 10.23 -3.94 -9.01
C GLU A 146 9.91 -2.63 -9.71
N GLY A 147 10.91 -1.98 -10.24
CA GLY A 147 10.82 -0.69 -10.92
C GLY A 147 11.50 -0.71 -12.29
N GLU A 148 11.72 0.47 -12.85
CA GLU A 148 12.33 0.67 -14.18
C GLU A 148 13.68 -0.03 -14.35
N TYR A 149 14.45 -0.18 -13.26
CA TYR A 149 15.78 -0.79 -13.28
C TYR A 149 15.78 -2.28 -12.90
N GLY A 150 14.60 -2.88 -12.80
CA GLY A 150 14.41 -4.30 -12.49
C GLY A 150 13.99 -4.58 -11.07
N LYS A 151 14.30 -5.80 -10.59
CA LYS A 151 13.95 -6.25 -9.24
C LYS A 151 15.10 -6.05 -8.29
N GLU A 152 14.81 -5.40 -7.18
CA GLU A 152 15.73 -5.17 -6.07
C GLU A 152 15.15 -5.77 -4.81
N TYR A 153 16.01 -6.39 -3.99
CA TYR A 153 15.63 -7.02 -2.73
C TYR A 153 16.29 -6.30 -1.57
N TYR A 154 15.48 -5.96 -0.58
CA TYR A 154 15.92 -5.25 0.61
C TYR A 154 15.62 -6.09 1.85
N GLN A 155 16.48 -5.97 2.86
CA GLN A 155 16.25 -6.57 4.17
C GLN A 155 15.68 -5.52 5.11
N ILE A 156 14.53 -5.81 5.74
CA ILE A 156 14.01 -4.97 6.82
C ILE A 156 14.98 -5.05 7.99
N PHE A 157 15.48 -3.93 8.46
CA PHE A 157 16.37 -3.85 9.60
C PHE A 157 15.70 -3.27 10.85
N ALA A 158 14.58 -2.58 10.70
CA ALA A 158 13.83 -2.01 11.82
C ALA A 158 12.35 -1.83 11.49
N LEU A 159 11.49 -1.98 12.50
CA LEU A 159 10.12 -1.50 12.53
C LEU A 159 10.02 -0.45 13.65
N MET A 160 9.57 0.75 13.31
CA MET A 160 9.33 1.80 14.29
C MET A 160 7.84 2.14 14.34
N VAL A 161 7.33 2.34 15.55
CA VAL A 161 5.97 2.84 15.77
C VAL A 161 6.11 4.18 16.46
N VAL A 162 5.81 5.24 15.74
CA VAL A 162 5.89 6.63 16.25
C VAL A 162 4.50 7.23 16.34
N PRO A 163 4.21 8.09 17.32
CA PRO A 163 2.97 8.86 17.38
C PRO A 163 2.87 9.76 16.15
N GLY A 164 1.67 9.83 15.54
CA GLY A 164 1.42 10.64 14.35
C GLY A 164 1.09 12.11 14.63
N TYR A 165 1.59 12.69 15.71
CA TYR A 165 1.37 14.09 16.06
C TYR A 165 2.60 14.93 15.73
N VAL A 166 2.42 15.99 14.96
CA VAL A 166 3.49 16.93 14.54
C VAL A 166 4.25 17.54 15.72
N ASP A 167 3.62 17.62 16.89
CA ASP A 167 4.22 18.17 18.13
C ASP A 167 4.90 17.11 19.00
N ASP A 168 4.99 15.84 18.56
CA ASP A 168 5.69 14.81 19.30
C ASP A 168 7.21 14.97 19.12
N PRO A 169 8.00 15.06 20.23
CA PRO A 169 9.46 15.20 20.15
C PRO A 169 10.17 13.99 19.49
N ASN A 170 9.46 12.88 19.28
CA ASN A 170 9.96 11.71 18.55
C ASN A 170 9.53 11.71 17.08
N PHE A 171 8.79 12.73 16.63
CA PHE A 171 8.48 12.92 15.21
C PHE A 171 9.78 13.29 14.49
N VAL A 172 10.24 12.43 13.63
CA VAL A 172 11.39 12.68 12.78
C VAL A 172 10.85 13.23 11.46
N ASP A 173 11.05 14.51 11.24
CA ASP A 173 10.86 15.14 9.94
C ASP A 173 12.05 14.71 9.06
N ILE A 174 11.79 13.80 8.11
CA ILE A 174 12.79 13.22 7.20
C ILE A 174 12.75 13.89 5.84
#